data_d34b486d3b172d7cee5e1606fb3ff4e3
#
_entry.id   d34b486d3b172d7cee5e1606fb3ff4e3
#
_cell.length_a   1.000
_cell.length_b   1.000
_cell.length_c   1.000
_cell.angle_alpha   90.00
_cell.angle_beta   90.00
_cell.angle_gamma   90.00
#
_symmetry.space_group_name_H-M   'P 1'
#
loop_
_entity.id
_entity.type
_entity.pdbx_description
1 polymer ?
#
loop_
_entity_poly.entity_id
_entity_poly.type
_entity_poly.pdbx_seq_one_letter_code
_entity_poly.pdbx_strand_id
1 'polypeptide(L)'
;MNILIDTNIIAEYFEHRAQYGFVRPILQAVRDGQHKGFISQGTVYTLTYLAERALKRSDIHEPELTDRLREIMLSIMQLFEPIGISKYEFIKAIQNRDFTDLEDSMQMQAAISHKCPVLLTININDYKKSTDNGVELLTPQEFVERYMNP
;
A
#
# COMPACT_ATOMS: atom_id res chain seq x y z
N MET A 1 -5.64 -7.29 12.60
CA MET A 1 -6.67 -6.65 11.76
C MET A 1 -6.25 -6.65 10.31
N ASN A 2 -7.17 -6.37 9.38
CA ASN A 2 -6.88 -6.19 7.97
C ASN A 2 -6.46 -4.74 7.71
N ILE A 3 -5.35 -4.54 7.02
CA ILE A 3 -4.80 -3.21 6.70
C ILE A 3 -4.56 -3.14 5.21
N LEU A 4 -5.18 -2.18 4.52
CA LEU A 4 -4.78 -1.86 3.15
C LEU A 4 -3.59 -0.91 3.20
N ILE A 5 -2.54 -1.26 2.49
CA ILE A 5 -1.27 -0.54 2.52
C ILE A 5 -1.07 0.14 1.16
N ASP A 6 -0.96 1.46 1.18
CA ASP A 6 -0.74 2.26 -0.01
C ASP A 6 0.68 2.05 -0.56
N THR A 7 0.84 2.22 -1.85
CA THR A 7 2.12 2.05 -2.57
C THR A 7 3.26 2.86 -1.93
N ASN A 8 2.99 4.09 -1.51
CA ASN A 8 3.98 4.98 -0.92
C ASN A 8 4.58 4.44 0.39
N ILE A 9 3.82 3.65 1.16
CA ILE A 9 4.32 3.01 2.39
C ILE A 9 5.41 1.98 2.06
N ILE A 10 5.19 1.18 1.03
CA ILE A 10 6.15 0.17 0.60
C ILE A 10 7.40 0.83 0.01
N ALA A 11 7.23 1.91 -0.75
CA ALA A 11 8.33 2.71 -1.26
C ALA A 11 9.16 3.33 -0.12
N GLU A 12 8.54 3.82 0.95
CA GLU A 12 9.24 4.31 2.16
C GLU A 12 10.17 3.26 2.75
N TYR A 13 9.69 2.01 2.83
CA TYR A 13 10.49 0.91 3.36
C TYR A 13 11.70 0.60 2.48
N PHE A 14 11.48 0.40 1.17
CA PHE A 14 12.56 0.01 0.26
C PHE A 14 13.58 1.11 0.02
N GLU A 15 13.15 2.36 0.02
CA GLU A 15 14.03 3.51 -0.22
C GLU A 15 14.56 4.15 1.08
N HIS A 16 14.25 3.57 2.26
CA HIS A 16 14.66 4.07 3.56
C HIS A 16 14.40 5.58 3.74
N ARG A 17 13.19 6.02 3.35
CA ARG A 17 12.79 7.42 3.45
C ARG A 17 12.45 7.82 4.90
N ALA A 18 11.97 9.04 5.09
CA ALA A 18 11.73 9.65 6.40
C ALA A 18 10.81 8.82 7.33
N GLN A 19 9.83 8.11 6.80
CA GLN A 19 8.89 7.30 7.58
C GLN A 19 9.36 5.86 7.85
N TYR A 20 10.54 5.48 7.36
CA TYR A 20 11.06 4.11 7.47
C TYR A 20 11.01 3.56 8.91
N GLY A 21 11.36 4.38 9.90
CA GLY A 21 11.37 3.99 11.31
C GLY A 21 10.00 3.56 11.84
N PHE A 22 8.91 4.13 11.30
CA PHE A 22 7.54 3.76 11.66
C PHE A 22 7.01 2.63 10.77
N VAL A 23 7.40 2.60 9.50
CA VAL A 23 6.94 1.58 8.54
C VAL A 23 7.52 0.21 8.87
N ARG A 24 8.79 0.13 9.20
CA ARG A 24 9.49 -1.13 9.49
C ARG A 24 8.77 -2.01 10.53
N PRO A 25 8.44 -1.52 11.74
CA PRO A 25 7.74 -2.35 12.73
C PRO A 25 6.35 -2.78 12.27
N ILE A 26 5.63 -1.97 11.47
CA ILE A 26 4.33 -2.34 10.91
C ILE A 26 4.48 -3.54 9.96
N LEU A 27 5.42 -3.47 9.02
CA LEU A 27 5.68 -4.57 8.08
C LEU A 27 6.18 -5.83 8.80
N GLN A 28 6.93 -5.67 9.88
CA GLN A 28 7.31 -6.77 10.76
C GLN A 28 6.09 -7.44 11.39
N ALA A 29 5.14 -6.66 11.92
CA ALA A 29 3.91 -7.16 12.50
C ALA A 29 3.02 -7.88 11.47
N VAL A 30 3.00 -7.40 10.22
CA VAL A 30 2.33 -8.10 9.11
C VAL A 30 3.02 -9.43 8.82
N ARG A 31 4.34 -9.46 8.73
CA ARG A 31 5.11 -10.68 8.50
C ARG A 31 4.91 -11.71 9.60
N ASP A 32 4.83 -11.26 10.84
CA ASP A 32 4.65 -12.11 12.01
C ASP A 32 3.18 -12.55 12.22
N GLY A 33 2.28 -12.16 11.30
CA GLY A 33 0.86 -12.54 11.33
C GLY A 33 0.01 -11.81 12.37
N GLN A 34 0.53 -10.77 13.02
CA GLN A 34 -0.23 -9.95 13.97
C GLN A 34 -1.31 -9.12 13.24
N HIS A 35 -1.01 -8.70 12.02
CA HIS A 35 -1.93 -8.04 11.12
C HIS A 35 -1.91 -8.71 9.75
N LYS A 36 -3.00 -8.58 8.98
CA LYS A 36 -3.03 -9.02 7.59
C LYS A 36 -2.89 -7.82 6.66
N GLY A 37 -1.82 -7.79 5.88
CA GLY A 37 -1.54 -6.74 4.91
C GLY A 37 -2.17 -7.02 3.55
N PHE A 38 -2.87 -6.02 3.03
CA PHE A 38 -3.45 -6.04 1.69
C PHE A 38 -2.82 -4.92 0.86
N ILE A 39 -2.68 -5.16 -0.43
CA ILE A 39 -2.33 -4.14 -1.42
C ILE A 39 -3.31 -4.22 -2.59
N SER A 40 -3.60 -3.10 -3.23
CA SER A 40 -4.42 -3.13 -4.44
C SER A 40 -3.66 -3.80 -5.60
N GLN A 41 -4.40 -4.38 -6.54
CA GLN A 41 -3.78 -4.93 -7.75
C GLN A 41 -3.00 -3.87 -8.53
N GLY A 42 -3.46 -2.62 -8.56
CA GLY A 42 -2.73 -1.51 -9.14
C GLY A 42 -1.38 -1.26 -8.48
N THR A 43 -1.30 -1.42 -7.17
CA THR A 43 -0.04 -1.32 -6.42
C THR A 43 0.97 -2.37 -6.87
N VAL A 44 0.54 -3.58 -7.20
CA VAL A 44 1.45 -4.63 -7.71
C VAL A 44 2.15 -4.20 -9.00
N TYR A 45 1.41 -3.64 -9.96
CA TYR A 45 1.98 -3.13 -11.21
C TYR A 45 2.93 -1.95 -10.96
N THR A 46 2.53 -1.03 -10.12
CA THR A 46 3.36 0.14 -9.78
C THR A 46 4.65 -0.26 -9.09
N LEU A 47 4.61 -1.18 -8.14
CA LEU A 47 5.80 -1.67 -7.45
C LEU A 47 6.74 -2.41 -8.41
N THR A 48 6.20 -3.18 -9.35
CA THR A 48 7.01 -3.86 -10.38
C THR A 48 7.80 -2.83 -11.20
N TYR A 49 7.13 -1.78 -11.66
CA TYR A 49 7.76 -0.68 -12.40
C TYR A 49 8.85 0.03 -11.56
N LEU A 50 8.53 0.38 -10.33
CA LEU A 50 9.46 1.10 -9.45
C LEU A 50 10.68 0.25 -9.09
N ALA A 51 10.49 -1.05 -8.82
CA ALA A 51 11.58 -1.97 -8.52
C ALA A 51 12.50 -2.16 -9.73
N GLU A 52 11.94 -2.36 -10.93
CA GLU A 52 12.72 -2.46 -12.16
C GLU A 52 13.55 -1.19 -12.40
N ARG A 53 12.94 -0.05 -12.23
CA ARG A 53 13.61 1.25 -12.40
C ARG A 53 14.76 1.43 -11.39
N ALA A 54 14.57 1.02 -10.14
CA ALA A 54 15.61 1.09 -9.11
C ALA A 54 16.79 0.17 -9.44
N LEU A 55 16.53 -1.04 -9.92
CA LEU A 55 17.57 -1.98 -10.35
C LEU A 55 18.38 -1.43 -11.53
N LYS A 56 17.72 -0.87 -12.53
CA LYS A 56 18.38 -0.22 -13.67
C LYS A 56 19.26 0.95 -13.26
N ARG A 57 18.82 1.75 -12.30
CA ARG A 57 19.62 2.86 -11.74
C ARG A 57 20.86 2.38 -10.99
N SER A 58 20.82 1.15 -10.44
CA SER A 58 21.97 0.51 -9.80
C SER A 58 22.86 -0.25 -10.79
N ASP A 59 22.72 0.03 -12.08
CA ASP A 59 23.51 -0.55 -13.17
C ASP A 59 23.39 -2.08 -13.26
N ILE A 60 22.22 -2.61 -12.94
CA ILE A 60 21.93 -4.05 -13.06
C ILE A 60 21.27 -4.30 -14.43
N HIS A 61 21.82 -5.25 -15.18
CA HIS A 61 21.41 -5.59 -16.54
C HIS A 61 20.88 -7.03 -16.61
N GLU A 62 20.22 -7.35 -17.73
CA GLU A 62 19.81 -8.72 -18.03
C GLU A 62 21.02 -9.67 -18.16
N PRO A 63 20.92 -10.95 -17.71
CA PRO A 63 19.72 -11.61 -17.18
C PRO A 63 19.46 -11.37 -15.68
N GLU A 64 20.40 -10.77 -14.97
CA GLU A 64 20.33 -10.52 -13.52
C GLU A 64 19.16 -9.61 -13.16
N LEU A 65 18.86 -8.61 -13.98
CA LEU A 65 17.79 -7.65 -13.76
C LEU A 65 16.44 -8.34 -13.51
N THR A 66 16.01 -9.18 -14.42
CA THR A 66 14.72 -9.88 -14.32
C THR A 66 14.70 -10.90 -13.17
N ASP A 67 15.81 -11.58 -12.92
CA ASP A 67 15.90 -12.52 -11.80
C ASP A 67 15.77 -11.83 -10.45
N ARG A 68 16.43 -10.70 -10.26
CA ARG A 68 16.28 -9.89 -9.04
C ARG A 68 14.88 -9.29 -8.90
N LEU A 69 14.31 -8.83 -10.00
CA LEU A 69 12.94 -8.30 -10.00
C LEU A 69 11.93 -9.37 -9.55
N ARG A 70 12.07 -10.61 -10.02
CA ARG A 70 11.25 -11.75 -9.57
C ARG A 70 11.40 -11.98 -8.06
N GLU A 71 12.61 -11.99 -7.53
CA GLU A 71 12.86 -12.17 -6.10
C GLU A 71 12.16 -11.08 -5.26
N ILE A 72 12.29 -9.83 -5.67
CA ILE A 72 11.63 -8.69 -4.99
C ILE A 72 10.11 -8.87 -5.01
N MET A 73 9.53 -9.14 -6.18
CA MET A 73 8.07 -9.26 -6.31
C MET A 73 7.52 -10.48 -5.58
N LEU A 74 8.24 -11.60 -5.56
CA LEU A 74 7.85 -12.78 -4.77
C LEU A 74 7.88 -12.48 -3.26
N SER A 75 8.86 -11.73 -2.80
CA SER A 75 8.91 -11.29 -1.39
C SER A 75 7.72 -10.41 -1.03
N ILE A 76 7.31 -9.52 -1.92
CA ILE A 76 6.11 -8.68 -1.76
C ILE A 76 4.85 -9.57 -1.69
N MET A 77 4.74 -10.57 -2.56
CA MET A 77 3.60 -11.50 -2.56
C MET A 77 3.54 -12.39 -1.32
N GLN A 78 4.67 -12.69 -0.70
CA GLN A 78 4.68 -13.41 0.59
C GLN A 78 4.15 -12.56 1.75
N LEU A 79 4.33 -11.25 1.66
CA LEU A 79 3.98 -10.32 2.73
C LEU A 79 2.54 -9.80 2.62
N PHE A 80 2.05 -9.61 1.40
CA PHE A 80 0.77 -8.95 1.14
C PHE A 80 -0.17 -9.80 0.29
N GLU A 81 -1.47 -9.65 0.55
CA GLU A 81 -2.55 -10.19 -0.28
C GLU A 81 -3.00 -9.15 -1.30
N PRO A 82 -2.87 -9.39 -2.62
CA PRO A 82 -3.40 -8.46 -3.62
C PRO A 82 -4.93 -8.50 -3.64
N ILE A 83 -5.56 -7.34 -3.67
CA ILE A 83 -7.01 -7.20 -3.77
C ILE A 83 -7.41 -6.32 -4.95
N GLY A 84 -8.48 -6.71 -5.62
CA GLY A 84 -9.06 -5.96 -6.73
C GLY A 84 -10.46 -5.47 -6.42
N ILE A 85 -10.98 -4.63 -7.31
CA ILE A 85 -12.38 -4.17 -7.27
C ILE A 85 -13.06 -4.50 -8.60
N SER A 86 -14.40 -4.62 -8.56
CA SER A 86 -15.22 -4.92 -9.73
C SER A 86 -15.35 -3.69 -10.64
N LYS A 87 -15.83 -3.90 -11.86
CA LYS A 87 -16.15 -2.80 -12.78
C LYS A 87 -17.11 -1.79 -12.16
N TYR A 88 -18.16 -2.27 -11.49
CA TYR A 88 -19.12 -1.41 -10.79
C TYR A 88 -18.44 -0.55 -9.71
N GLU A 89 -17.55 -1.14 -8.94
CA GLU A 89 -16.80 -0.44 -7.89
C GLU A 89 -15.80 0.57 -8.46
N PHE A 90 -15.16 0.26 -9.60
CA PHE A 90 -14.36 1.24 -10.34
C PHE A 90 -15.18 2.46 -10.76
N ILE A 91 -16.38 2.23 -11.34
CA ILE A 91 -17.28 3.31 -11.74
C ILE A 91 -17.65 4.17 -10.53
N LYS A 92 -17.98 3.53 -9.41
CA LYS A 92 -18.32 4.19 -8.16
C LYS A 92 -17.16 5.05 -7.64
N ALA A 93 -15.93 4.53 -7.67
CA ALA A 93 -14.75 5.26 -7.27
C ALA A 93 -14.45 6.46 -8.20
N ILE A 94 -14.60 6.28 -9.51
CA ILE A 94 -14.40 7.34 -10.51
C ILE A 94 -15.42 8.47 -10.34
N GLN A 95 -16.65 8.13 -9.99
CA GLN A 95 -17.74 9.10 -9.79
C GLN A 95 -17.70 9.79 -8.43
N ASN A 96 -16.89 9.32 -7.50
CA ASN A 96 -16.81 9.90 -6.17
C ASN A 96 -16.13 11.28 -6.21
N ARG A 97 -16.92 12.32 -6.01
CA ARG A 97 -16.49 13.72 -6.09
C ARG A 97 -15.73 14.21 -4.85
N ASP A 98 -15.64 13.39 -3.79
CA ASP A 98 -14.84 13.70 -2.61
C ASP A 98 -13.34 13.56 -2.88
N PHE A 99 -12.97 12.93 -3.98
CA PHE A 99 -11.59 12.75 -4.41
C PHE A 99 -11.28 13.56 -5.66
N THR A 100 -10.13 14.23 -5.64
CA THR A 100 -9.50 14.84 -6.83
C THR A 100 -8.47 13.90 -7.45
N ASP A 101 -7.88 13.01 -6.67
CA ASP A 101 -7.03 11.93 -7.13
C ASP A 101 -7.85 10.64 -7.26
N LEU A 102 -7.99 10.16 -8.50
CA LEU A 102 -8.81 8.97 -8.80
C LEU A 102 -8.15 7.67 -8.30
N GLU A 103 -6.82 7.61 -8.28
CA GLU A 103 -6.11 6.45 -7.73
C GLU A 103 -6.41 6.31 -6.24
N ASP A 104 -6.37 7.41 -5.49
CA ASP A 104 -6.72 7.43 -4.07
C ASP A 104 -8.18 7.02 -3.84
N SER A 105 -9.09 7.46 -4.69
CA SER A 105 -10.50 7.03 -4.65
C SER A 105 -10.65 5.52 -4.88
N MET A 106 -9.89 4.95 -5.82
CA MET A 106 -9.87 3.50 -6.08
C MET A 106 -9.28 2.72 -4.90
N GLN A 107 -8.21 3.22 -4.28
CA GLN A 107 -7.64 2.64 -3.06
C GLN A 107 -8.65 2.61 -1.92
N MET A 108 -9.36 3.72 -1.68
CA MET A 108 -10.40 3.78 -0.66
C MET A 108 -11.52 2.79 -0.97
N GLN A 109 -11.96 2.69 -2.22
CA GLN A 109 -13.00 1.73 -2.61
C GLN A 109 -12.55 0.28 -2.37
N ALA A 110 -11.28 -0.04 -2.66
CA ALA A 110 -10.73 -1.36 -2.36
C ALA A 110 -10.74 -1.67 -0.86
N ALA A 111 -10.38 -0.70 -0.02
CA ALA A 111 -10.44 -0.85 1.44
C ALA A 111 -11.86 -1.14 1.92
N ILE A 112 -12.85 -0.40 1.41
CA ILE A 112 -14.27 -0.57 1.75
C ILE A 112 -14.75 -1.96 1.33
N SER A 113 -14.51 -2.35 0.08
CA SER A 113 -15.00 -3.60 -0.51
C SER A 113 -14.43 -4.84 0.17
N HIS A 114 -13.19 -4.77 0.63
CA HIS A 114 -12.51 -5.87 1.30
C HIS A 114 -12.52 -5.77 2.84
N LYS A 115 -13.32 -4.85 3.38
CA LYS A 115 -13.49 -4.67 4.83
C LYS A 115 -12.16 -4.50 5.56
N CYS A 116 -11.28 -3.67 5.00
CA CYS A 116 -10.08 -3.24 5.68
C CYS A 116 -10.43 -2.04 6.56
N PRO A 117 -10.41 -2.17 7.88
CA PRO A 117 -10.77 -1.06 8.77
C PRO A 117 -9.73 0.07 8.76
N VAL A 118 -8.53 -0.20 8.25
CA VAL A 118 -7.46 0.78 8.16
C VAL A 118 -6.91 0.84 6.74
N LEU A 119 -6.74 2.05 6.22
CA LEU A 119 -5.93 2.37 5.05
C LEU A 119 -4.70 3.14 5.54
N LEU A 120 -3.53 2.54 5.37
CA LEU A 120 -2.26 3.11 5.77
C LEU A 120 -1.65 3.88 4.60
N THR A 121 -1.44 5.18 4.77
CA THR A 121 -0.90 6.06 3.73
C THR A 121 -0.08 7.20 4.33
N ILE A 122 0.80 7.80 3.54
CA ILE A 122 1.51 9.01 3.91
C ILE A 122 0.71 10.25 3.49
N ASN A 123 -0.07 10.15 2.41
CA ASN A 123 -0.80 11.27 1.79
C ASN A 123 -2.21 11.44 2.38
N ILE A 124 -2.33 11.59 3.69
CA ILE A 124 -3.64 11.74 4.35
C ILE A 124 -4.46 12.91 3.80
N ASN A 125 -3.80 13.99 3.40
CA ASN A 125 -4.49 15.18 2.90
C ASN A 125 -5.34 14.92 1.64
N ASP A 126 -4.92 13.99 0.80
CA ASP A 126 -5.63 13.61 -0.42
C ASP A 126 -6.94 12.87 -0.14
N TYR A 127 -7.07 12.32 1.07
CA TYR A 127 -8.23 11.53 1.53
C TYR A 127 -9.16 12.29 2.48
N LYS A 128 -8.86 13.52 2.88
CA LYS A 128 -9.51 14.25 3.98
C LYS A 128 -11.04 14.41 3.86
N LYS A 129 -11.59 14.36 2.66
CA LYS A 129 -13.02 14.55 2.42
C LYS A 129 -13.80 13.23 2.46
N SER A 130 -13.11 12.11 2.48
CA SER A 130 -13.69 10.78 2.55
C SER A 130 -13.97 10.42 4.02
N THR A 131 -15.01 11.00 4.57
CA THR A 131 -15.43 10.71 5.94
C THR A 131 -16.55 9.68 5.96
N ASP A 132 -16.61 8.90 7.04
CA ASP A 132 -17.74 8.05 7.41
C ASP A 132 -18.02 6.83 6.51
N ASN A 133 -16.97 6.18 6.04
CA ASN A 133 -17.09 4.96 5.23
C ASN A 133 -16.63 3.67 5.94
N GLY A 134 -16.34 3.76 7.25
CA GLY A 134 -15.85 2.63 8.05
C GLY A 134 -14.36 2.30 7.87
N VAL A 135 -13.62 3.14 7.12
CA VAL A 135 -12.18 3.00 6.94
C VAL A 135 -11.46 4.15 7.63
N GLU A 136 -10.57 3.81 8.55
CA GLU A 136 -9.71 4.78 9.23
C GLU A 136 -8.44 5.01 8.42
N LEU A 137 -8.15 6.28 8.15
CA LEU A 137 -6.92 6.70 7.49
C LEU A 137 -5.86 6.99 8.52
N LEU A 138 -4.72 6.33 8.43
CA LEU A 138 -3.62 6.51 9.36
C LEU A 138 -2.28 6.65 8.62
N THR A 139 -1.45 7.54 9.13
CA THR A 139 -0.03 7.53 8.83
C THR A 139 0.67 6.38 9.56
N PRO A 140 1.87 5.97 9.14
CA PRO A 140 2.65 4.97 9.88
C PRO A 140 2.86 5.34 11.35
N GLN A 141 3.15 6.60 11.63
CA GLN A 141 3.34 7.09 13.01
C GLN A 141 2.06 6.91 13.84
N GLU A 142 0.92 7.39 13.34
CA GLU A 142 -0.38 7.27 14.03
C GLU A 142 -0.77 5.81 14.28
N PHE A 143 -0.46 4.93 13.31
CA PHE A 143 -0.72 3.50 13.45
C PHE A 143 0.11 2.90 14.59
N VAL A 144 1.41 3.19 14.63
CA VAL A 144 2.31 2.69 15.69
C VAL A 144 1.86 3.20 17.06
N GLU A 145 1.56 4.48 17.17
CA GLU A 145 1.11 5.09 18.44
C GLU A 145 -0.20 4.48 18.94
N ARG A 146 -1.12 4.18 18.05
CA ARG A 146 -2.46 3.70 18.41
C ARG A 146 -2.55 2.19 18.64
N TYR A 147 -1.86 1.41 17.82
CA TYR A 147 -2.04 -0.04 17.77
C TYR A 147 -0.82 -0.85 18.20
N MET A 148 0.34 -0.25 18.27
CA MET A 148 1.58 -0.97 18.60
C MET A 148 2.22 -0.51 19.92
N ASN A 149 1.92 0.70 20.38
CA ASN A 149 2.36 1.25 21.68
C ASN A 149 1.14 1.75 22.45
N PRO A 150 0.23 0.87 22.88
CA PRO A 150 -0.96 1.25 23.63
C PRO A 150 -0.63 1.74 25.06
#